data_e0dfa67405c654ca255a98e969eac29d
#
_entry.id   e0dfa67405c654ca255a98e969eac29d
#
_cell.length_a   1.000
_cell.length_b   1.000
_cell.length_c   1.000
_cell.angle_alpha   90.00
_cell.angle_beta   90.00
_cell.angle_gamma   90.00
#
_symmetry.space_group_name_H-M   'P 1'
#
loop_
_entity.id
_entity.type
_entity.pdbx_description
1 polymer ?
#
loop_
_entity_poly.entity_id
_entity_poly.type
_entity_poly.pdbx_seq_one_letter_code
_entity_poly.pdbx_strand_id
1 'polypeptide(L)'
;ESEEDIINAAHYVKETGAAFVDINLGCPVKKVVKKGCGAALMRDPAYLEKFLTKIKRGIELPLTVKMRTGWSHDELTIHECVRAAHNSGCEWVAIHGRTRTQGYEGKADWDLIAEVKQSAHIPIIGNGDIRSVQQAQRLLDGSGVDAVMIGRGALRNPWIFKECIGIDKNEFELPFEVLGRYLELLRAKYDLRNTMIFLRKFASWLVYGYPGAAAFRSSLYHLLTTDELIQSAQIFFERVSHLPKPKFESSASFMASGHG
;
A
#
# COMPACT_ATOMS: atom_id res chain seq x y z
N GLU A 1 -0.60 -16.02 16.44
CA GLU A 1 -0.60 -14.54 16.47
C GLU A 1 0.06 -14.03 17.77
N SER A 2 0.90 -14.86 18.39
CA SER A 2 1.80 -14.53 19.50
C SER A 2 3.10 -13.93 18.96
N GLU A 3 3.93 -13.37 19.84
CA GLU A 3 5.29 -12.92 19.48
C GLU A 3 6.12 -14.08 18.92
N GLU A 4 5.91 -15.29 19.45
CA GLU A 4 6.60 -16.52 19.02
C GLU A 4 6.22 -16.93 17.60
N ASP A 5 4.94 -16.81 17.22
CA ASP A 5 4.52 -17.04 15.83
C ASP A 5 5.20 -16.08 14.85
N ILE A 6 5.36 -14.80 15.26
CA ILE A 6 6.03 -13.78 14.44
C ILE A 6 7.53 -14.08 14.33
N ILE A 7 8.18 -14.46 15.43
CA ILE A 7 9.60 -14.83 15.45
C ILE A 7 9.85 -16.04 14.55
N ASN A 8 9.02 -17.07 14.65
CA ASN A 8 9.11 -18.26 13.79
C ASN A 8 8.89 -17.91 12.31
N ALA A 9 7.90 -17.04 12.00
CA ALA A 9 7.68 -16.57 10.65
C ALA A 9 8.87 -15.74 10.13
N ALA A 10 9.51 -14.92 10.98
CA ALA A 10 10.67 -14.14 10.62
C ALA A 10 11.88 -15.03 10.27
N HIS A 11 12.10 -16.11 10.99
CA HIS A 11 13.15 -17.10 10.65
C HIS A 11 12.88 -17.72 9.27
N TYR A 12 11.63 -18.15 9.02
CA TYR A 12 11.26 -18.71 7.73
C TYR A 12 11.47 -17.73 6.57
N VAL A 13 11.03 -16.47 6.69
CA VAL A 13 11.18 -15.50 5.60
C VAL A 13 12.63 -15.07 5.40
N LYS A 14 13.48 -15.12 6.44
CA LYS A 14 14.93 -14.94 6.32
C LYS A 14 15.53 -15.96 5.36
N GLU A 15 15.18 -17.23 5.49
CA GLU A 15 15.63 -18.31 4.60
C GLU A 15 15.19 -18.09 3.13
N THR A 16 14.07 -17.39 2.92
CA THR A 16 13.60 -17.02 1.58
C THR A 16 14.25 -15.76 1.01
N GLY A 17 15.21 -15.14 1.72
CA GLY A 17 15.98 -13.98 1.27
C GLY A 17 15.30 -12.63 1.56
N ALA A 18 14.37 -12.56 2.52
CA ALA A 18 13.79 -11.29 2.95
C ALA A 18 14.87 -10.38 3.58
N ALA A 19 14.83 -9.09 3.24
CA ALA A 19 15.79 -8.10 3.75
C ALA A 19 15.38 -7.53 5.12
N PHE A 20 14.10 -7.56 5.47
CA PHE A 20 13.55 -7.07 6.74
C PHE A 20 12.18 -7.68 7.01
N VAL A 21 11.69 -7.53 8.24
CA VAL A 21 10.33 -7.92 8.67
C VAL A 21 9.53 -6.67 9.01
N ASP A 22 8.35 -6.50 8.39
CA ASP A 22 7.44 -5.40 8.69
C ASP A 22 6.19 -5.90 9.43
N ILE A 23 5.94 -5.35 10.62
CA ILE A 23 4.75 -5.68 11.42
C ILE A 23 3.60 -4.73 11.08
N ASN A 24 2.48 -5.31 10.65
CA ASN A 24 1.27 -4.53 10.34
C ASN A 24 0.49 -4.19 11.63
N LEU A 25 0.68 -2.97 12.12
CA LEU A 25 -0.06 -2.38 13.25
C LEU A 25 -1.22 -1.48 12.80
N GLY A 26 -1.53 -1.44 11.51
CA GLY A 26 -2.56 -0.54 10.95
C GLY A 26 -3.81 -1.22 10.41
N CYS A 27 -3.92 -2.56 10.46
CA CYS A 27 -5.08 -3.27 9.92
C CYS A 27 -6.37 -2.91 10.67
N PRO A 28 -7.39 -2.30 10.00
CA PRO A 28 -8.62 -1.85 10.65
C PRO A 28 -9.72 -2.92 10.71
N VAL A 29 -9.49 -4.09 10.09
CA VAL A 29 -10.51 -5.13 9.87
C VAL A 29 -11.01 -5.68 11.21
N LYS A 30 -12.33 -5.72 11.39
CA LYS A 30 -12.98 -6.16 12.65
C LYS A 30 -12.50 -7.54 13.14
N LYS A 31 -12.30 -8.51 12.24
CA LYS A 31 -11.82 -9.86 12.57
C LYS A 31 -10.40 -9.84 13.15
N VAL A 32 -9.53 -8.94 12.67
CA VAL A 32 -8.14 -8.79 13.13
C VAL A 32 -8.11 -8.08 14.49
N VAL A 33 -8.78 -6.94 14.61
CA VAL A 33 -8.76 -6.14 15.84
C VAL A 33 -9.48 -6.81 17.01
N LYS A 34 -10.50 -7.67 16.78
CA LYS A 34 -11.14 -8.48 17.82
C LYS A 34 -10.18 -9.49 18.47
N LYS A 35 -9.12 -9.87 17.78
CA LYS A 35 -8.06 -10.75 18.30
C LYS A 35 -6.91 -9.99 18.99
N GLY A 36 -7.05 -8.68 19.18
CA GLY A 36 -5.99 -7.83 19.75
C GLY A 36 -4.85 -7.51 18.78
N CYS A 37 -5.02 -7.79 17.47
CA CYS A 37 -3.99 -7.61 16.44
C CYS A 37 -4.21 -6.35 15.60
N GLY A 38 -3.21 -6.01 14.77
CA GLY A 38 -3.28 -4.85 13.87
C GLY A 38 -3.44 -3.54 14.66
N ALA A 39 -4.42 -2.70 14.29
CA ALA A 39 -4.62 -1.41 14.92
C ALA A 39 -5.00 -1.48 16.42
N ALA A 40 -5.43 -2.64 16.92
CA ALA A 40 -5.73 -2.82 18.35
C ALA A 40 -4.47 -2.72 19.23
N LEU A 41 -3.30 -3.15 18.74
CA LEU A 41 -2.03 -3.06 19.46
C LEU A 41 -1.59 -1.61 19.74
N MET A 42 -2.03 -0.67 18.93
CA MET A 42 -1.70 0.75 19.10
C MET A 42 -2.43 1.41 20.29
N ARG A 43 -3.46 0.78 20.84
CA ARG A 43 -4.23 1.32 21.98
C ARG A 43 -3.49 1.25 23.31
N ASP A 44 -2.46 0.40 23.38
CA ASP A 44 -1.59 0.29 24.57
C ASP A 44 -0.11 0.40 24.12
N PRO A 45 0.44 1.62 24.03
CA PRO A 45 1.83 1.83 23.63
C PRO A 45 2.85 1.16 24.55
N ALA A 46 2.55 1.01 25.85
CA ALA A 46 3.46 0.35 26.79
C ALA A 46 3.52 -1.17 26.55
N TYR A 47 2.39 -1.79 26.25
CA TYR A 47 2.37 -3.18 25.80
C TYR A 47 3.05 -3.34 24.42
N LEU A 48 2.79 -2.42 23.49
CA LEU A 48 3.41 -2.42 22.16
C LEU A 48 4.94 -2.40 22.25
N GLU A 49 5.53 -1.58 23.12
CA GLU A 49 6.98 -1.53 23.33
C GLU A 49 7.52 -2.89 23.78
N LYS A 50 6.89 -3.52 24.77
CA LYS A 50 7.28 -4.86 25.24
C LYS A 50 7.16 -5.92 24.14
N PHE A 51 6.07 -5.89 23.40
CA PHE A 51 5.78 -6.77 22.29
C PHE A 51 6.85 -6.66 21.19
N LEU A 52 7.14 -5.45 20.71
CA LEU A 52 8.17 -5.21 19.69
C LEU A 52 9.57 -5.56 20.18
N THR A 53 9.90 -5.23 21.43
CA THR A 53 11.19 -5.56 22.03
C THR A 53 11.42 -7.08 22.08
N LYS A 54 10.38 -7.86 22.44
CA LYS A 54 10.50 -9.32 22.46
C LYS A 54 10.73 -9.88 21.06
N ILE A 55 10.01 -9.37 20.06
CA ILE A 55 10.20 -9.78 18.66
C ILE A 55 11.60 -9.40 18.18
N LYS A 56 12.04 -8.14 18.37
CA LYS A 56 13.36 -7.66 17.93
C LYS A 56 14.50 -8.49 18.50
N ARG A 57 14.38 -8.94 19.76
CA ARG A 57 15.37 -9.82 20.38
C ARG A 57 15.39 -11.23 19.83
N GLY A 58 14.24 -11.69 19.30
CA GLY A 58 14.10 -13.04 18.74
C GLY A 58 14.41 -13.17 17.25
N ILE A 59 14.68 -12.06 16.55
CA ILE A 59 14.93 -12.08 15.10
C ILE A 59 16.27 -11.44 14.76
N GLU A 60 16.89 -11.91 13.69
CA GLU A 60 18.14 -11.33 13.17
C GLU A 60 17.90 -10.25 12.11
N LEU A 61 16.75 -10.32 11.40
CA LEU A 61 16.39 -9.34 10.37
C LEU A 61 16.07 -7.96 10.98
N PRO A 62 16.32 -6.88 10.24
CA PRO A 62 15.79 -5.57 10.59
C PRO A 62 14.27 -5.63 10.81
N LEU A 63 13.80 -5.00 11.91
CA LEU A 63 12.38 -4.92 12.25
C LEU A 63 11.84 -3.55 11.90
N THR A 64 10.70 -3.51 11.22
CA THR A 64 9.99 -2.28 10.88
C THR A 64 8.51 -2.41 11.23
N VAL A 65 7.79 -1.30 11.28
CA VAL A 65 6.38 -1.32 11.62
C VAL A 65 5.58 -0.37 10.72
N LYS A 66 4.37 -0.78 10.36
CA LYS A 66 3.42 0.09 9.68
C LYS A 66 2.19 0.36 10.56
N MET A 67 1.91 1.64 10.80
CA MET A 67 0.91 2.12 11.76
C MET A 67 -0.17 2.98 11.10
N ARG A 68 -1.23 3.27 11.86
CA ARG A 68 -2.19 4.37 11.65
C ARG A 68 -1.95 5.45 12.70
N THR A 69 -2.73 6.56 12.65
CA THR A 69 -2.59 7.66 13.62
C THR A 69 -3.21 7.34 15.00
N GLY A 70 -4.00 6.31 15.09
CA GLY A 70 -4.65 5.88 16.32
C GLY A 70 -5.91 5.07 16.06
N TRP A 71 -6.72 4.86 17.10
CA TRP A 71 -7.99 4.14 17.00
C TRP A 71 -9.11 5.00 16.42
N SER A 72 -9.29 6.20 16.96
CA SER A 72 -10.27 7.21 16.54
C SER A 72 -9.65 8.61 16.67
N HIS A 73 -10.38 9.65 16.28
CA HIS A 73 -9.94 11.04 16.45
C HIS A 73 -9.76 11.43 17.94
N ASP A 74 -10.52 10.80 18.84
CA ASP A 74 -10.41 11.02 20.29
C ASP A 74 -9.35 10.12 20.95
N GLU A 75 -8.76 9.20 20.20
CA GLU A 75 -7.77 8.22 20.67
C GLU A 75 -6.61 8.14 19.68
N LEU A 76 -5.81 9.22 19.63
CA LEU A 76 -4.60 9.35 18.81
C LEU A 76 -3.39 8.96 19.67
N THR A 77 -2.79 7.81 19.34
CA THR A 77 -1.66 7.24 20.11
C THR A 77 -0.37 7.17 19.29
N ILE A 78 -0.32 7.86 18.16
CA ILE A 78 0.78 7.69 17.19
C ILE A 78 2.12 8.15 17.78
N HIS A 79 2.19 9.23 18.53
CA HIS A 79 3.44 9.73 19.14
C HIS A 79 4.03 8.71 20.10
N GLU A 80 3.22 8.13 20.98
CA GLU A 80 3.63 7.11 21.93
C GLU A 80 4.01 5.81 21.23
N CYS A 81 3.27 5.41 20.19
CA CYS A 81 3.57 4.21 19.42
C CYS A 81 4.89 4.35 18.61
N VAL A 82 5.18 5.52 18.05
CA VAL A 82 6.46 5.79 17.38
C VAL A 82 7.62 5.74 18.37
N ARG A 83 7.44 6.31 19.57
CA ARG A 83 8.44 6.22 20.63
C ARG A 83 8.67 4.77 21.07
N ALA A 84 7.59 3.99 21.23
CA ALA A 84 7.66 2.56 21.54
C ALA A 84 8.44 1.76 20.46
N ALA A 85 8.21 2.06 19.18
CA ALA A 85 8.95 1.45 18.08
C ALA A 85 10.43 1.81 18.12
N HIS A 86 10.78 3.08 18.36
CA HIS A 86 12.16 3.54 18.52
C HIS A 86 12.86 2.82 19.68
N ASN A 87 12.24 2.81 20.87
CA ASN A 87 12.80 2.17 22.07
C ASN A 87 13.00 0.65 21.89
N SER A 88 12.17 0.03 21.07
CA SER A 88 12.25 -1.41 20.76
C SER A 88 13.31 -1.76 19.73
N GLY A 89 13.97 -0.77 19.11
CA GLY A 89 14.99 -0.96 18.09
C GLY A 89 14.44 -1.27 16.70
N CYS A 90 13.24 -0.75 16.36
CA CYS A 90 12.79 -0.75 14.98
C CYS A 90 13.64 0.18 14.12
N GLU A 91 13.79 -0.14 12.82
CA GLU A 91 14.62 0.63 11.89
C GLU A 91 13.90 1.87 11.32
N TRP A 92 12.60 1.75 11.06
CA TRP A 92 11.73 2.86 10.64
C TRP A 92 10.26 2.56 10.94
N VAL A 93 9.44 3.61 10.86
CA VAL A 93 7.97 3.53 11.00
C VAL A 93 7.28 4.09 9.78
N ALA A 94 6.37 3.33 9.16
CA ALA A 94 5.48 3.84 8.13
C ALA A 94 4.13 4.25 8.75
N ILE A 95 3.66 5.49 8.53
CA ILE A 95 2.44 6.04 9.13
C ILE A 95 1.40 6.32 8.06
N HIS A 96 0.25 5.63 8.12
CA HIS A 96 -0.93 6.02 7.36
C HIS A 96 -1.68 7.11 8.12
N GLY A 97 -1.85 8.29 7.49
CA GLY A 97 -2.48 9.48 8.08
C GLY A 97 -3.99 9.36 8.32
N ARG A 98 -4.47 8.19 8.69
CA ARG A 98 -5.88 7.92 9.07
C ARG A 98 -5.95 7.08 10.32
N THR A 99 -6.97 7.31 11.12
CA THR A 99 -7.29 6.45 12.26
C THR A 99 -7.90 5.11 11.80
N ARG A 100 -7.99 4.15 12.73
CA ARG A 100 -8.66 2.87 12.47
C ARG A 100 -10.13 3.05 12.12
N THR A 101 -10.86 3.93 12.81
CA THR A 101 -12.30 4.16 12.58
C THR A 101 -12.58 4.81 11.24
N GLN A 102 -11.69 5.69 10.75
CA GLN A 102 -11.81 6.27 9.42
C GLN A 102 -11.71 5.22 8.29
N GLY A 103 -11.02 4.11 8.50
CA GLY A 103 -10.79 3.15 7.42
C GLY A 103 -10.09 3.80 6.22
N TYR A 104 -10.87 4.15 5.20
CA TYR A 104 -10.41 4.89 4.00
C TYR A 104 -11.23 6.15 3.74
N GLU A 105 -12.10 6.55 4.68
CA GLU A 105 -12.93 7.74 4.56
C GLU A 105 -12.14 9.02 4.87
N GLY A 106 -12.63 10.15 4.38
CA GLY A 106 -11.99 11.44 4.56
C GLY A 106 -10.62 11.53 3.85
N LYS A 107 -9.75 12.36 4.35
CA LYS A 107 -8.37 12.56 3.88
C LYS A 107 -7.36 12.02 4.89
N ALA A 108 -6.19 11.62 4.40
CA ALA A 108 -5.06 11.33 5.26
C ALA A 108 -4.54 12.64 5.88
N ASP A 109 -4.31 12.62 7.17
CA ASP A 109 -3.82 13.76 7.95
C ASP A 109 -2.28 13.81 7.83
N TRP A 110 -1.81 14.63 6.92
CA TRP A 110 -0.38 14.83 6.69
C TRP A 110 0.23 15.86 7.65
N ASP A 111 -0.58 16.72 8.24
CA ASP A 111 -0.13 17.68 9.25
C ASP A 111 0.26 16.92 10.53
N LEU A 112 -0.54 15.96 10.97
CA LEU A 112 -0.21 15.07 12.08
C LEU A 112 1.03 14.20 11.78
N ILE A 113 1.20 13.71 10.54
CA ILE A 113 2.42 12.96 10.17
C ILE A 113 3.65 13.88 10.30
N ALA A 114 3.57 15.13 9.84
CA ALA A 114 4.65 16.10 9.96
C ALA A 114 4.98 16.42 11.42
N GLU A 115 3.96 16.60 12.27
CA GLU A 115 4.13 16.79 13.71
C GLU A 115 4.86 15.63 14.39
N VAL A 116 4.45 14.39 14.07
CA VAL A 116 5.14 13.18 14.54
C VAL A 116 6.59 13.16 14.09
N LYS A 117 6.86 13.49 12.81
CA LYS A 117 8.23 13.53 12.27
C LYS A 117 9.13 14.50 13.03
N GLN A 118 8.62 15.67 13.41
CA GLN A 118 9.41 16.68 14.16
C GLN A 118 9.91 16.17 15.52
N SER A 119 9.17 15.27 16.17
CA SER A 119 9.51 14.72 17.49
C SER A 119 10.11 13.31 17.42
N ALA A 120 10.14 12.68 16.25
CA ALA A 120 10.60 11.30 16.09
C ALA A 120 12.12 11.19 16.07
N HIS A 121 12.67 10.22 16.80
CA HIS A 121 14.08 9.81 16.78
C HIS A 121 14.33 8.58 15.90
N ILE A 122 13.41 8.27 15.01
CA ILE A 122 13.43 7.13 14.09
C ILE A 122 12.95 7.63 12.71
N PRO A 123 13.45 7.08 11.60
CA PRO A 123 12.97 7.45 10.27
C PRO A 123 11.47 7.22 10.12
N ILE A 124 10.78 8.19 9.52
CA ILE A 124 9.33 8.17 9.27
C ILE A 124 9.04 8.11 7.78
N ILE A 125 8.21 7.15 7.38
CA ILE A 125 7.68 7.01 6.03
C ILE A 125 6.20 7.43 6.04
N GLY A 126 5.88 8.55 5.37
CA GLY A 126 4.50 9.05 5.28
C GLY A 126 3.67 8.28 4.26
N ASN A 127 2.43 7.94 4.60
CA ASN A 127 1.51 7.22 3.73
C ASN A 127 0.10 7.79 3.76
N GLY A 128 -0.54 7.84 2.61
CA GLY A 128 -1.95 8.20 2.44
C GLY A 128 -2.19 9.15 1.27
N ASP A 129 -3.18 8.82 0.45
CA ASP A 129 -3.73 9.64 -0.65
C ASP A 129 -2.74 10.09 -1.74
N ILE A 130 -1.56 9.48 -1.84
CA ILE A 130 -0.59 9.75 -2.90
C ILE A 130 -1.06 9.06 -4.18
N ARG A 131 -1.31 9.85 -5.23
CA ARG A 131 -1.86 9.40 -6.52
C ARG A 131 -1.11 9.95 -7.73
N SER A 132 -0.21 10.91 -7.53
CA SER A 132 0.64 11.49 -8.57
C SER A 132 2.03 11.81 -8.03
N VAL A 133 2.99 11.98 -8.95
CA VAL A 133 4.37 12.38 -8.62
C VAL A 133 4.39 13.73 -7.92
N GLN A 134 3.59 14.69 -8.41
CA GLN A 134 3.51 16.04 -7.83
C GLN A 134 2.98 15.99 -6.38
N GLN A 135 2.02 15.09 -6.09
CA GLN A 135 1.58 14.88 -4.71
C GLN A 135 2.67 14.22 -3.86
N ALA A 136 3.36 13.20 -4.39
CA ALA A 136 4.44 12.53 -3.68
C ALA A 136 5.53 13.54 -3.27
N GLN A 137 6.00 14.35 -4.22
CA GLN A 137 7.04 15.36 -3.98
C GLN A 137 6.57 16.43 -2.99
N ARG A 138 5.39 17.03 -3.22
CA ARG A 138 4.83 18.05 -2.32
C ARG A 138 4.69 17.56 -0.87
N LEU A 139 4.24 16.32 -0.69
CA LEU A 139 4.04 15.74 0.63
C LEU A 139 5.37 15.35 1.29
N LEU A 140 6.34 14.87 0.52
CA LEU A 140 7.69 14.61 1.00
C LEU A 140 8.34 15.91 1.52
N ASP A 141 8.34 16.96 0.69
CA ASP A 141 8.98 18.22 1.02
C ASP A 141 8.25 18.97 2.15
N GLY A 142 6.91 18.95 2.10
CA GLY A 142 6.08 19.73 3.04
C GLY A 142 5.96 19.11 4.43
N SER A 143 6.05 17.79 4.56
CA SER A 143 5.96 17.11 5.87
C SER A 143 7.33 16.83 6.51
N GLY A 144 8.42 16.91 5.75
CA GLY A 144 9.77 16.62 6.21
C GLY A 144 10.03 15.14 6.56
N VAL A 145 9.14 14.22 6.17
CA VAL A 145 9.34 12.78 6.34
C VAL A 145 10.52 12.27 5.51
N ASP A 146 11.14 11.17 5.92
CA ASP A 146 12.31 10.62 5.25
C ASP A 146 11.98 9.95 3.91
N ALA A 147 10.76 9.43 3.78
CA ALA A 147 10.25 8.85 2.54
C ALA A 147 8.72 8.88 2.49
N VAL A 148 8.16 8.58 1.33
CA VAL A 148 6.71 8.40 1.16
C VAL A 148 6.39 6.99 0.67
N MET A 149 5.29 6.43 1.17
CA MET A 149 4.76 5.12 0.74
C MET A 149 3.54 5.33 -0.16
N ILE A 150 3.62 4.81 -1.37
CA ILE A 150 2.54 4.86 -2.35
C ILE A 150 1.83 3.51 -2.36
N GLY A 151 0.54 3.51 -2.00
CA GLY A 151 -0.29 2.30 -2.01
C GLY A 151 -1.18 2.22 -3.26
N ARG A 152 -2.47 2.46 -3.09
CA ARG A 152 -3.50 2.34 -4.15
C ARG A 152 -3.22 3.16 -5.42
N GLY A 153 -2.47 4.26 -5.32
CA GLY A 153 -2.07 5.05 -6.49
C GLY A 153 -1.33 4.24 -7.54
N ALA A 154 -0.49 3.29 -7.12
CA ALA A 154 0.27 2.42 -8.01
C ALA A 154 -0.61 1.44 -8.82
N LEU A 155 -1.81 1.11 -8.36
CA LEU A 155 -2.74 0.22 -9.08
C LEU A 155 -3.28 0.84 -10.37
N ARG A 156 -3.37 2.17 -10.41
CA ARG A 156 -3.79 2.93 -11.60
C ARG A 156 -2.63 3.45 -12.42
N ASN A 157 -1.52 3.71 -11.77
CA ASN A 157 -0.27 4.16 -12.39
C ASN A 157 0.91 3.33 -11.85
N PRO A 158 1.16 2.13 -12.38
CA PRO A 158 2.27 1.28 -11.93
C PRO A 158 3.64 1.91 -12.19
N TRP A 159 3.74 2.88 -13.10
CA TRP A 159 4.98 3.61 -13.39
C TRP A 159 5.28 4.75 -12.39
N ILE A 160 4.39 5.03 -11.44
CA ILE A 160 4.53 6.17 -10.52
C ILE A 160 5.89 6.19 -9.80
N PHE A 161 6.45 5.02 -9.49
CA PHE A 161 7.78 4.91 -8.86
C PHE A 161 8.89 5.34 -9.82
N LYS A 162 8.86 4.87 -11.08
CA LYS A 162 9.78 5.30 -12.14
C LYS A 162 9.68 6.80 -12.39
N GLU A 163 8.45 7.32 -12.43
CA GLU A 163 8.18 8.75 -12.57
C GLU A 163 8.74 9.56 -11.39
N CYS A 164 8.63 9.08 -10.14
CA CYS A 164 9.15 9.75 -8.95
C CYS A 164 10.67 9.89 -8.96
N ILE A 165 11.40 8.95 -9.53
CA ILE A 165 12.88 8.97 -9.62
C ILE A 165 13.38 9.54 -10.96
N GLY A 166 12.49 10.12 -11.77
CA GLY A 166 12.86 10.87 -12.97
C GLY A 166 13.27 10.02 -14.19
N ILE A 167 12.88 8.73 -14.24
CA ILE A 167 13.11 7.89 -15.43
C ILE A 167 12.29 8.43 -16.60
N ASP A 168 12.88 8.46 -17.79
CA ASP A 168 12.21 8.94 -19.01
C ASP A 168 10.96 8.09 -19.30
N LYS A 169 9.86 8.76 -19.64
CA LYS A 169 8.58 8.10 -19.98
C LYS A 169 8.68 7.23 -21.24
N ASN A 170 9.63 7.50 -22.11
CA ASN A 170 9.90 6.67 -23.29
C ASN A 170 10.43 5.27 -22.93
N GLU A 171 10.91 5.08 -21.69
CA GLU A 171 11.36 3.78 -21.17
C GLU A 171 10.23 3.01 -20.45
N PHE A 172 9.00 3.53 -20.48
CA PHE A 172 7.88 2.86 -19.83
C PHE A 172 7.22 1.86 -20.77
N GLU A 173 6.97 0.69 -20.23
CA GLU A 173 6.18 -0.32 -20.93
C GLU A 173 4.77 0.21 -21.22
N LEU A 174 4.19 -0.25 -22.31
CA LEU A 174 2.80 0.04 -22.64
C LEU A 174 1.86 -0.65 -21.62
N PRO A 175 0.69 -0.09 -21.35
CA PRO A 175 -0.23 -0.66 -20.35
C PRO A 175 -0.58 -2.13 -20.60
N PHE A 176 -0.75 -2.55 -21.84
CA PHE A 176 -1.05 -3.94 -22.16
C PHE A 176 0.17 -4.87 -22.01
N GLU A 177 1.40 -4.37 -22.16
CA GLU A 177 2.64 -5.13 -21.89
C GLU A 177 2.79 -5.39 -20.38
N VAL A 178 2.48 -4.38 -19.55
CA VAL A 178 2.43 -4.55 -18.07
C VAL A 178 1.39 -5.61 -17.68
N LEU A 179 0.22 -5.61 -18.36
CA LEU A 179 -0.81 -6.64 -18.16
C LEU A 179 -0.32 -8.02 -18.60
N GLY A 180 0.38 -8.12 -19.72
CA GLY A 180 0.96 -9.38 -20.22
C GLY A 180 1.96 -9.97 -19.22
N ARG A 181 2.90 -9.14 -18.75
CA ARG A 181 3.86 -9.57 -17.72
C ARG A 181 3.17 -9.95 -16.39
N TYR A 182 2.14 -9.23 -15.98
CA TYR A 182 1.35 -9.59 -14.81
C TYR A 182 0.66 -10.94 -15.00
N LEU A 183 0.12 -11.22 -16.20
CA LEU A 183 -0.47 -12.52 -16.54
C LEU A 183 0.54 -13.68 -16.41
N GLU A 184 1.78 -13.50 -16.89
CA GLU A 184 2.83 -14.52 -16.73
C GLU A 184 3.10 -14.85 -15.27
N LEU A 185 3.23 -13.81 -14.41
CA LEU A 185 3.40 -13.96 -12.95
C LEU A 185 2.21 -14.66 -12.29
N LEU A 186 0.99 -14.36 -12.72
CA LEU A 186 -0.21 -15.02 -12.22
C LEU A 186 -0.27 -16.49 -12.61
N ARG A 187 0.03 -16.82 -13.88
CA ARG A 187 0.05 -18.20 -14.38
C ARG A 187 1.08 -19.07 -13.65
N ALA A 188 2.19 -18.49 -13.23
CA ALA A 188 3.21 -19.19 -12.46
C ALA A 188 2.76 -19.56 -11.02
N LYS A 189 1.72 -18.90 -10.50
CA LYS A 189 1.36 -18.99 -9.08
C LYS A 189 -0.07 -19.45 -8.82
N TYR A 190 -0.99 -19.22 -9.75
CA TYR A 190 -2.42 -19.42 -9.55
C TYR A 190 -3.04 -20.29 -10.65
N ASP A 191 -4.16 -20.95 -10.32
CA ASP A 191 -5.00 -21.62 -11.29
C ASP A 191 -5.67 -20.61 -12.27
N LEU A 192 -6.28 -21.14 -13.33
CA LEU A 192 -6.89 -20.30 -14.38
C LEU A 192 -8.01 -19.40 -13.82
N ARG A 193 -8.80 -19.88 -12.86
CA ARG A 193 -9.92 -19.11 -12.28
C ARG A 193 -9.40 -17.90 -11.52
N ASN A 194 -8.44 -18.10 -10.62
CA ASN A 194 -7.84 -17.03 -9.83
C ASN A 194 -7.06 -16.06 -10.73
N THR A 195 -6.33 -16.59 -11.73
CA THR A 195 -5.63 -15.78 -12.74
C THR A 195 -6.59 -14.82 -13.44
N MET A 196 -7.75 -15.32 -13.93
CA MET A 196 -8.77 -14.48 -14.56
C MET A 196 -9.34 -13.41 -13.62
N ILE A 197 -9.59 -13.74 -12.36
CA ILE A 197 -10.11 -12.79 -11.35
C ILE A 197 -9.13 -11.64 -11.15
N PHE A 198 -7.85 -11.95 -10.90
CA PHE A 198 -6.83 -10.95 -10.66
C PHE A 198 -6.52 -10.12 -11.90
N LEU A 199 -6.44 -10.75 -13.07
CA LEU A 199 -6.19 -10.06 -14.32
C LEU A 199 -7.29 -9.06 -14.68
N ARG A 200 -8.58 -9.46 -14.57
CA ARG A 200 -9.74 -8.57 -14.75
C ARG A 200 -9.70 -7.38 -13.80
N LYS A 201 -9.37 -7.62 -12.55
CA LYS A 201 -9.27 -6.60 -11.50
C LYS A 201 -8.19 -5.57 -11.84
N PHE A 202 -7.00 -6.04 -12.22
CA PHE A 202 -5.90 -5.15 -12.59
C PHE A 202 -6.17 -4.37 -13.87
N ALA A 203 -6.69 -5.03 -14.92
CA ALA A 203 -7.12 -4.35 -16.14
C ALA A 203 -8.15 -3.26 -15.87
N SER A 204 -9.11 -3.52 -14.97
CA SER A 204 -10.14 -2.53 -14.56
C SER A 204 -9.52 -1.29 -13.90
N TRP A 205 -8.43 -1.43 -13.16
CA TRP A 205 -7.73 -0.31 -12.55
C TRP A 205 -6.92 0.49 -13.58
N LEU A 206 -6.22 -0.18 -14.50
CA LEU A 206 -5.38 0.47 -15.51
C LEU A 206 -6.17 1.34 -16.47
N VAL A 207 -7.40 0.94 -16.85
CA VAL A 207 -8.25 1.72 -17.77
C VAL A 207 -9.01 2.86 -17.11
N TYR A 208 -8.94 2.98 -15.79
CA TYR A 208 -9.75 3.95 -15.07
C TYR A 208 -9.44 5.38 -15.51
N GLY A 209 -10.52 6.16 -15.76
CA GLY A 209 -10.44 7.57 -16.15
C GLY A 209 -10.29 7.81 -17.66
N TYR A 210 -9.99 6.80 -18.45
CA TYR A 210 -10.00 6.92 -19.90
C TYR A 210 -11.43 6.91 -20.48
N PRO A 211 -11.69 7.60 -21.61
CA PRO A 211 -12.95 7.50 -22.34
C PRO A 211 -13.24 6.05 -22.73
N GLY A 212 -14.48 5.60 -22.49
CA GLY A 212 -14.88 4.22 -22.78
C GLY A 212 -14.48 3.18 -21.73
N ALA A 213 -13.78 3.56 -20.65
CA ALA A 213 -13.36 2.65 -19.60
C ALA A 213 -14.52 1.91 -18.91
N ALA A 214 -15.70 2.53 -18.78
CA ALA A 214 -16.86 1.88 -18.20
C ALA A 214 -17.36 0.71 -19.06
N ALA A 215 -17.49 0.91 -20.38
CA ALA A 215 -17.88 -0.12 -21.32
C ALA A 215 -16.84 -1.26 -21.38
N PHE A 216 -15.54 -0.91 -21.40
CA PHE A 216 -14.46 -1.89 -21.34
C PHE A 216 -14.52 -2.74 -20.07
N ARG A 217 -14.68 -2.14 -18.88
CA ARG A 217 -14.81 -2.90 -17.63
C ARG A 217 -16.02 -3.86 -17.65
N SER A 218 -17.15 -3.43 -18.22
CA SER A 218 -18.31 -4.31 -18.38
C SER A 218 -18.03 -5.48 -19.32
N SER A 219 -17.31 -5.25 -20.43
CA SER A 219 -16.98 -6.32 -21.37
C SER A 219 -16.06 -7.40 -20.78
N LEU A 220 -15.20 -7.05 -19.82
CA LEU A 220 -14.26 -8.01 -19.19
C LEU A 220 -14.97 -9.23 -18.57
N TYR A 221 -16.24 -9.09 -18.14
CA TYR A 221 -16.99 -10.20 -17.55
C TYR A 221 -17.48 -11.22 -18.57
N HIS A 222 -17.51 -10.86 -19.86
CA HIS A 222 -17.94 -11.72 -20.96
C HIS A 222 -16.78 -12.45 -21.63
N LEU A 223 -15.53 -12.06 -21.33
CA LEU A 223 -14.34 -12.70 -21.89
C LEU A 223 -14.08 -14.03 -21.14
N LEU A 224 -13.84 -15.10 -21.90
CA LEU A 224 -13.68 -16.44 -21.35
C LEU A 224 -12.22 -16.83 -21.11
N THR A 225 -11.31 -16.25 -21.87
CA THR A 225 -9.87 -16.59 -21.80
C THR A 225 -9.00 -15.38 -21.44
N THR A 226 -7.83 -15.66 -20.89
CA THR A 226 -6.82 -14.63 -20.60
C THR A 226 -6.32 -13.94 -21.86
N ASP A 227 -6.24 -14.65 -22.96
CA ASP A 227 -5.72 -14.13 -24.22
C ASP A 227 -6.71 -13.16 -24.88
N GLU A 228 -8.03 -13.47 -24.83
CA GLU A 228 -9.08 -12.54 -25.21
C GLU A 228 -9.02 -11.25 -24.38
N LEU A 229 -8.72 -11.35 -23.07
CA LEU A 229 -8.60 -10.19 -22.21
C LEU A 229 -7.42 -9.32 -22.61
N ILE A 230 -6.24 -9.91 -22.83
CA ILE A 230 -5.03 -9.17 -23.25
C ILE A 230 -5.29 -8.49 -24.60
N GLN A 231 -5.86 -9.19 -25.58
CA GLN A 231 -6.18 -8.62 -26.87
C GLN A 231 -7.18 -7.46 -26.76
N SER A 232 -8.24 -7.62 -25.96
CA SER A 232 -9.21 -6.56 -25.72
C SER A 232 -8.58 -5.34 -25.04
N ALA A 233 -7.66 -5.56 -24.09
CA ALA A 233 -6.92 -4.49 -23.44
C ALA A 233 -5.99 -3.77 -24.42
N GLN A 234 -5.30 -4.50 -25.29
CA GLN A 234 -4.43 -3.91 -26.33
C GLN A 234 -5.26 -2.98 -27.24
N ILE A 235 -6.36 -3.47 -27.80
CA ILE A 235 -7.25 -2.67 -28.65
C ILE A 235 -7.74 -1.41 -27.91
N PHE A 236 -8.10 -1.55 -26.63
CA PHE A 236 -8.53 -0.41 -25.82
C PHE A 236 -7.42 0.64 -25.68
N PHE A 237 -6.22 0.23 -25.29
CA PHE A 237 -5.10 1.16 -25.07
C PHE A 237 -4.57 1.77 -26.36
N GLU A 238 -4.55 1.04 -27.49
CA GLU A 238 -4.23 1.60 -28.80
C GLU A 238 -5.20 2.72 -29.19
N ARG A 239 -6.52 2.52 -28.96
CA ARG A 239 -7.54 3.52 -29.23
C ARG A 239 -7.37 4.80 -28.41
N VAL A 240 -6.88 4.71 -27.17
CA VAL A 240 -6.71 5.87 -26.28
C VAL A 240 -5.25 6.36 -26.18
N SER A 241 -4.33 5.80 -26.95
CA SER A 241 -2.89 6.10 -26.93
C SER A 241 -2.55 7.58 -27.17
N HIS A 242 -3.39 8.26 -27.99
CA HIS A 242 -3.24 9.69 -28.31
C HIS A 242 -3.74 10.61 -27.20
N LEU A 243 -4.40 10.07 -26.18
CA LEU A 243 -4.96 10.87 -25.07
C LEU A 243 -3.96 10.99 -23.92
N PRO A 244 -3.95 12.12 -23.20
CA PRO A 244 -3.16 12.25 -22.00
C PRO A 244 -3.61 11.23 -20.93
N LYS A 245 -2.68 10.76 -20.11
CA LYS A 245 -3.03 9.92 -18.95
C LYS A 245 -4.06 10.64 -18.06
N PRO A 246 -5.10 9.94 -17.58
CA PRO A 246 -6.10 10.53 -16.70
C PRO A 246 -5.48 11.07 -15.41
N LYS A 247 -5.93 12.26 -14.97
CA LYS A 247 -5.54 12.83 -13.68
C LYS A 247 -6.40 12.21 -12.57
N PHE A 248 -5.75 11.65 -11.53
CA PHE A 248 -6.43 10.90 -10.47
C PHE A 248 -6.63 11.68 -9.16
N GLU A 249 -6.23 12.95 -9.11
CA GLU A 249 -6.20 13.76 -7.89
C GLU A 249 -7.56 13.94 -7.21
N SER A 250 -8.65 13.94 -7.98
CA SER A 250 -10.00 14.27 -7.49
C SER A 250 -10.90 13.07 -7.16
N SER A 251 -10.51 11.83 -7.44
CA SER A 251 -11.43 10.69 -7.26
C SER A 251 -11.42 10.18 -5.81
N ALA A 252 -12.37 10.65 -4.99
CA ALA A 252 -12.53 10.26 -3.58
C ALA A 252 -12.91 8.78 -3.37
N SER A 253 -13.51 8.12 -4.37
CA SER A 253 -14.17 6.80 -4.21
C SER A 253 -13.30 5.59 -4.54
N PHE A 254 -12.01 5.76 -4.88
CA PHE A 254 -11.19 4.62 -5.28
C PHE A 254 -10.86 3.70 -4.10
N MET A 255 -11.46 2.51 -4.12
CA MET A 255 -11.29 1.47 -3.08
C MET A 255 -11.64 1.95 -1.65
N ALA A 256 -12.63 2.83 -1.48
CA ALA A 256 -13.16 3.19 -0.17
C ALA A 256 -13.76 1.97 0.57
N SER A 257 -14.25 0.98 -0.16
CA SER A 257 -14.86 -0.25 0.38
C SER A 257 -13.85 -1.37 0.67
N GLY A 258 -12.67 -1.08 1.10
CA GLY A 258 -11.76 -1.96 1.86
C GLY A 258 -11.62 -3.47 1.52
N HIS A 259 -12.20 -3.95 0.45
CA HIS A 259 -12.11 -5.33 -0.01
C HIS A 259 -11.16 -5.38 -1.22
N GLY A 260 -9.87 -5.51 -0.91
CA GLY A 260 -8.85 -5.85 -1.87
C GLY A 260 -8.80 -7.34 -2.12
#